data_e5afd49527b5136a3346ffa36c2dfb51
#
_entry.id   e5afd49527b5136a3346ffa36c2dfb51
#
_cell.length_a   1.000
_cell.length_b   1.000
_cell.length_c   1.000
_cell.angle_alpha   90.00
_cell.angle_beta   90.00
_cell.angle_gamma   90.00
#
_symmetry.space_group_name_H-M   'P 1'
#
loop_
_entity.id
_entity.type
_entity.pdbx_description
1 polymer ?
#
loop_
_entity_poly.entity_id
_entity_poly.type
_entity_poly.pdbx_seq_one_letter_code
_entity_poly.pdbx_strand_id
1 'polypeptide(L)'
;TGSIGRLCLATNSTLHLIEPLGFEISDSRVKRAGLDYWKYLQLIRHKSIEIFLDSLPTDASTVFFSTKAKKPLYAKEFKKGSYLIFGCETKGLGDELIEKFSKDTFKIPQYDDRVRSLNLANAASIVVYEAIRQLGH
;
A
#
# COMPACT_ATOMS: atom_id res chain seq x y z
N THR A 1 10.54 3.14 -1.02
CA THR A 1 9.92 3.11 -2.37
C THR A 1 10.58 2.08 -3.27
N GLY A 2 11.89 1.99 -3.23
CA GLY A 2 12.60 0.98 -4.01
C GLY A 2 12.15 -0.43 -3.69
N SER A 3 12.03 -0.75 -2.41
CA SER A 3 11.60 -2.08 -1.97
C SER A 3 10.15 -2.36 -2.36
N ILE A 4 9.27 -1.36 -2.28
CA ILE A 4 7.88 -1.52 -2.69
C ILE A 4 7.78 -1.70 -4.20
N GLY A 5 8.58 -0.96 -4.97
CA GLY A 5 8.64 -1.13 -6.43
C GLY A 5 9.06 -2.54 -6.82
N ARG A 6 10.09 -3.06 -6.16
CA ARG A 6 10.55 -4.43 -6.37
C ARG A 6 9.44 -5.44 -6.05
N LEU A 7 8.74 -5.25 -4.94
CA LEU A 7 7.62 -6.09 -4.55
C LEU A 7 6.52 -6.08 -5.61
N CYS A 8 6.15 -4.91 -6.08
CA CYS A 8 5.08 -4.76 -7.09
C CYS A 8 5.45 -5.48 -8.39
N LEU A 9 6.68 -5.33 -8.83
CA LEU A 9 7.14 -6.02 -10.04
C LEU A 9 7.15 -7.54 -9.83
N ALA A 10 7.66 -8.00 -8.69
CA ALA A 10 7.74 -9.43 -8.39
C ALA A 10 6.36 -10.09 -8.31
N THR A 11 5.34 -9.35 -7.89
CA THR A 11 3.98 -9.86 -7.72
C THR A 11 3.04 -9.47 -8.86
N ASN A 12 3.57 -8.85 -9.90
CA ASN A 12 2.79 -8.36 -11.05
C ASN A 12 1.67 -7.40 -10.61
N SER A 13 2.01 -6.51 -9.70
CA SER A 13 1.10 -5.49 -9.16
C SER A 13 1.44 -4.12 -9.72
N THR A 14 0.42 -3.26 -9.84
CA THR A 14 0.62 -1.86 -10.23
C THR A 14 0.88 -1.03 -8.98
N LEU A 15 1.88 -0.17 -9.01
CA LEU A 15 2.17 0.74 -7.91
C LEU A 15 1.51 2.09 -8.18
N HIS A 16 0.65 2.52 -7.26
CA HIS A 16 0.05 3.84 -7.29
C HIS A 16 0.71 4.70 -6.22
N LEU A 17 1.24 5.84 -6.62
CA LEU A 17 1.85 6.80 -5.70
C LEU A 17 0.96 8.03 -5.61
N ILE A 18 0.63 8.43 -4.39
CA ILE A 18 -0.28 9.54 -4.13
C ILE A 18 0.51 10.69 -3.52
N GLU A 19 0.47 11.84 -4.17
CA GLU A 19 1.14 13.05 -3.68
C GLU A 19 0.37 13.66 -2.51
N PRO A 20 1.04 14.38 -1.61
CA PRO A 20 2.45 14.72 -1.66
C PRO A 20 3.34 13.55 -1.25
N LEU A 21 4.44 13.37 -1.98
CA LEU A 21 5.42 12.33 -1.67
C LEU A 21 6.48 12.89 -0.73
N GLY A 22 6.92 12.07 0.20
CA GLY A 22 8.00 12.44 1.11
C GLY A 22 9.40 12.28 0.50
N PHE A 23 9.47 12.03 -0.81
CA PHE A 23 10.73 11.77 -1.51
C PHE A 23 10.57 12.13 -2.98
N GLU A 24 11.70 12.32 -3.67
CA GLU A 24 11.70 12.54 -5.11
C GLU A 24 11.91 11.24 -5.86
N ILE A 25 11.13 11.06 -6.92
CA ILE A 25 11.35 9.97 -7.87
C ILE A 25 11.92 10.58 -9.13
N SER A 26 13.21 10.37 -9.35
CA SER A 26 13.89 10.80 -10.58
C SER A 26 14.70 9.63 -11.12
N ASP A 27 14.88 9.58 -12.43
CA ASP A 27 15.64 8.51 -13.07
C ASP A 27 17.06 8.41 -12.52
N SER A 28 17.68 9.54 -12.23
CA SER A 28 19.05 9.56 -11.70
C SER A 28 19.12 8.95 -10.30
N ARG A 29 18.12 9.20 -9.45
CA ARG A 29 18.09 8.64 -8.11
C ARG A 29 17.82 7.14 -8.14
N VAL A 30 16.93 6.72 -9.01
CA VAL A 30 16.60 5.30 -9.19
C VAL A 30 17.82 4.53 -9.67
N LYS A 31 18.55 5.09 -10.65
CA LYS A 31 19.79 4.48 -11.15
C LYS A 31 20.86 4.38 -10.09
N ARG A 32 21.03 5.43 -9.26
CA ARG A 32 22.01 5.42 -8.17
C ARG A 32 21.70 4.35 -7.11
N ALA A 33 20.44 4.03 -6.92
CA ALA A 33 20.03 2.98 -5.99
C ALA A 33 20.17 1.58 -6.59
N GLY A 34 20.59 1.45 -7.86
CA GLY A 34 20.75 0.16 -8.52
C GLY A 34 19.42 -0.51 -8.87
N LEU A 35 18.38 0.28 -9.08
CA LEU A 35 17.04 -0.24 -9.32
C LEU A 35 16.78 -0.41 -10.82
N ASP A 36 17.47 -1.35 -11.45
CA ASP A 36 17.39 -1.59 -12.90
C ASP A 36 16.01 -2.04 -13.35
N TYR A 37 15.24 -2.68 -12.46
CA TYR A 37 13.90 -3.18 -12.76
C TYR A 37 12.85 -2.07 -12.84
N TRP A 38 13.16 -0.85 -12.37
CA TRP A 38 12.21 0.25 -12.26
C TRP A 38 11.50 0.57 -13.58
N LYS A 39 12.22 0.48 -14.68
CA LYS A 39 11.65 0.73 -16.02
C LYS A 39 10.56 -0.26 -16.43
N TYR A 40 10.51 -1.41 -15.79
CA TYR A 40 9.49 -2.43 -16.06
C TYR A 40 8.28 -2.32 -15.14
N LEU A 41 8.36 -1.46 -14.15
CA LEU A 41 7.31 -1.31 -13.15
C LEU A 41 6.14 -0.50 -13.71
N GLN A 42 4.92 -1.01 -13.51
CA GLN A 42 3.72 -0.24 -13.79
C GLN A 42 3.50 0.75 -12.65
N LEU A 43 3.74 2.02 -12.94
CA LEU A 43 3.69 3.08 -11.94
C LEU A 43 2.73 4.16 -12.39
N ILE A 44 1.78 4.52 -11.51
CA ILE A 44 0.81 5.58 -11.76
C ILE A 44 0.87 6.57 -10.61
N ARG A 45 1.00 7.85 -10.91
CA ARG A 45 1.03 8.92 -9.92
C ARG A 45 -0.31 9.63 -9.87
N HIS A 46 -0.75 9.98 -8.67
CA HIS A 46 -1.98 10.70 -8.43
C HIS A 46 -1.70 11.94 -7.58
N LYS A 47 -2.35 13.04 -7.89
CA LYS A 47 -2.11 14.32 -7.18
C LYS A 47 -2.68 14.32 -5.78
N SER A 48 -3.73 13.55 -5.52
CA SER A 48 -4.33 13.45 -4.19
C SER A 48 -5.05 12.14 -4.02
N ILE A 49 -5.32 11.78 -2.76
CA ILE A 49 -6.10 10.57 -2.44
C ILE A 49 -7.53 10.69 -2.96
N GLU A 50 -8.10 11.89 -2.91
CA GLU A 50 -9.45 12.13 -3.41
C GLU A 50 -9.54 11.87 -4.91
N ILE A 51 -8.58 12.39 -5.68
CA ILE A 51 -8.52 12.16 -7.14
C ILE A 51 -8.37 10.69 -7.43
N PHE A 52 -7.51 10.00 -6.69
CA PHE A 52 -7.32 8.56 -6.86
C PHE A 52 -8.63 7.80 -6.62
N LEU A 53 -9.27 8.04 -5.48
CA LEU A 53 -10.51 7.32 -5.13
C LEU A 53 -11.63 7.61 -6.13
N ASP A 54 -11.74 8.84 -6.59
CA ASP A 54 -12.76 9.21 -7.57
C ASP A 54 -12.52 8.56 -8.93
N SER A 55 -11.29 8.19 -9.24
CA SER A 55 -10.96 7.54 -10.52
C SER A 55 -11.31 6.06 -10.55
N LEU A 56 -11.61 5.45 -9.42
CA LEU A 56 -11.86 4.02 -9.32
C LEU A 56 -13.28 3.67 -9.76
N PRO A 57 -13.49 2.46 -10.32
CA PRO A 57 -14.84 1.96 -10.60
C PRO A 57 -15.68 1.92 -9.31
N THR A 58 -17.00 2.05 -9.44
CA THR A 58 -17.90 2.05 -8.28
C THR A 58 -17.87 0.75 -7.50
N ASP A 59 -17.57 -0.36 -8.16
CA ASP A 59 -17.47 -1.68 -7.55
C ASP A 59 -16.05 -2.07 -7.14
N ALA A 60 -15.11 -1.13 -7.17
CA ALA A 60 -13.72 -1.39 -6.80
C ALA A 60 -13.60 -1.82 -5.34
N SER A 61 -12.83 -2.88 -5.10
CA SER A 61 -12.51 -3.33 -3.75
C SER A 61 -11.30 -2.56 -3.24
N THR A 62 -11.50 -1.68 -2.25
CA THR A 62 -10.43 -0.93 -1.61
C THR A 62 -10.24 -1.43 -0.19
N VAL A 63 -9.00 -1.67 0.20
CA VAL A 63 -8.64 -2.16 1.53
C VAL A 63 -7.56 -1.25 2.09
N PHE A 64 -7.82 -0.69 3.28
CA PHE A 64 -6.92 0.27 3.92
C PHE A 64 -6.19 -0.40 5.08
N PHE A 65 -4.97 0.04 5.35
CA PHE A 65 -4.14 -0.53 6.42
C PHE A 65 -3.65 0.55 7.35
N SER A 66 -3.89 0.34 8.65
CA SER A 66 -3.52 1.28 9.70
C SER A 66 -3.30 0.53 11.00
N THR A 67 -2.30 0.95 11.78
CA THR A 67 -2.10 0.41 13.13
C THR A 67 -3.26 0.72 14.08
N LYS A 68 -4.09 1.71 13.73
CA LYS A 68 -5.25 2.13 14.52
C LYS A 68 -6.50 1.30 14.24
N ALA A 69 -6.48 0.42 13.24
CA ALA A 69 -7.62 -0.41 12.93
C ALA A 69 -7.88 -1.44 14.01
N LYS A 70 -9.12 -1.90 14.11
CA LYS A 70 -9.52 -2.89 15.11
C LYS A 70 -9.42 -4.32 14.59
N LYS A 71 -9.66 -4.53 13.31
CA LYS A 71 -9.71 -5.85 12.70
C LYS A 71 -8.33 -6.26 12.16
N PRO A 72 -7.91 -7.51 12.38
CA PRO A 72 -6.64 -7.96 11.84
C PRO A 72 -6.74 -8.26 10.35
N LEU A 73 -5.61 -8.11 9.67
CA LEU A 73 -5.43 -8.43 8.26
C LEU A 73 -6.07 -9.78 7.88
N TYR A 74 -5.89 -10.78 8.72
CA TYR A 74 -6.31 -12.15 8.43
C TYR A 74 -7.82 -12.34 8.40
N ALA A 75 -8.58 -11.37 8.91
CA ALA A 75 -10.05 -11.39 8.86
C ALA A 75 -10.60 -10.88 7.53
N LYS A 76 -9.75 -10.33 6.65
CA LYS A 76 -10.18 -9.81 5.36
C LYS A 76 -10.18 -10.90 4.30
N GLU A 77 -11.28 -11.03 3.58
CA GLU A 77 -11.34 -11.83 2.36
C GLU A 77 -11.00 -10.93 1.17
N PHE A 78 -9.86 -11.18 0.54
CA PHE A 78 -9.42 -10.38 -0.58
C PHE A 78 -10.08 -10.83 -1.88
N LYS A 79 -10.32 -9.87 -2.76
CA LYS A 79 -10.85 -10.12 -4.09
C LYS A 79 -9.79 -9.80 -5.13
N LYS A 80 -9.84 -10.49 -6.26
CA LYS A 80 -8.93 -10.21 -7.37
C LYS A 80 -9.15 -8.77 -7.83
N GLY A 81 -8.05 -8.05 -8.08
CA GLY A 81 -8.12 -6.66 -8.49
C GLY A 81 -8.31 -5.67 -7.35
N SER A 82 -8.14 -6.10 -6.10
CA SER A 82 -8.23 -5.19 -4.95
C SER A 82 -7.14 -4.13 -4.96
N TYR A 83 -7.50 -2.95 -4.47
CA TYR A 83 -6.57 -1.86 -4.23
C TYR A 83 -6.17 -1.86 -2.76
N LEU A 84 -4.88 -2.02 -2.49
CA LEU A 84 -4.33 -2.08 -1.14
C LEU A 84 -3.71 -0.73 -0.82
N ILE A 85 -4.25 -0.03 0.17
CA ILE A 85 -3.92 1.37 0.43
C ILE A 85 -3.21 1.51 1.77
N PHE A 86 -2.02 2.12 1.73
CA PHE A 86 -1.16 2.32 2.89
C PHE A 86 -0.93 3.80 3.10
N GLY A 87 -0.78 4.20 4.36
CA GLY A 87 -0.41 5.56 4.70
C GLY A 87 1.09 5.79 4.59
N CYS A 88 1.50 7.05 4.70
CA CYS A 88 2.93 7.39 4.73
C CYS A 88 3.56 6.95 6.06
N GLU A 89 4.88 6.85 6.07
CA GLU A 89 5.61 6.34 7.24
C GLU A 89 5.47 7.20 8.49
N THR A 90 5.27 8.51 8.32
CA THR A 90 5.21 9.45 9.44
C THR A 90 3.80 9.65 10.00
N LYS A 91 2.82 9.85 9.13
CA LYS A 91 1.45 10.23 9.52
C LYS A 91 0.43 9.11 9.36
N GLY A 92 0.80 8.02 8.69
CA GLY A 92 -0.16 6.97 8.33
C GLY A 92 -1.21 7.50 7.36
N LEU A 93 -2.41 6.94 7.42
CA LEU A 93 -3.53 7.33 6.56
C LEU A 93 -4.21 8.62 7.00
N GLY A 94 -4.08 8.96 8.28
CA GLY A 94 -4.82 10.05 8.89
C GLY A 94 -6.18 9.62 9.40
N ASP A 95 -6.63 10.28 10.45
CA ASP A 95 -7.85 9.88 11.17
C ASP A 95 -9.11 10.01 10.31
N GLU A 96 -9.15 11.00 9.43
CA GLU A 96 -10.30 11.24 8.55
C GLU A 96 -10.55 10.05 7.61
N LEU A 97 -9.51 9.54 6.96
CA LEU A 97 -9.64 8.38 6.09
C LEU A 97 -10.00 7.12 6.85
N ILE A 98 -9.38 6.93 8.02
CA ILE A 98 -9.65 5.76 8.87
C ILE A 98 -11.11 5.75 9.30
N GLU A 99 -11.65 6.88 9.68
CA GLU A 99 -13.05 7.00 10.09
C GLU A 99 -14.00 6.75 8.92
N LYS A 100 -13.73 7.39 7.78
CA LYS A 100 -14.56 7.25 6.59
C LYS A 100 -14.62 5.82 6.06
N PHE A 101 -13.50 5.10 6.10
CA PHE A 101 -13.38 3.75 5.57
C PHE A 101 -13.14 2.71 6.66
N SER A 102 -13.68 2.92 7.85
CA SER A 102 -13.43 2.06 9.01
C SER A 102 -13.80 0.60 8.77
N LYS A 103 -14.83 0.34 7.96
CA LYS A 103 -15.25 -1.03 7.64
C LYS A 103 -14.24 -1.77 6.79
N ASP A 104 -13.45 -1.05 6.02
CA ASP A 104 -12.46 -1.60 5.09
C ASP A 104 -11.03 -1.35 5.55
N THR A 105 -10.85 -1.01 6.83
CA THR A 105 -9.54 -0.74 7.41
C THR A 105 -9.12 -1.87 8.33
N PHE A 106 -7.93 -2.38 8.10
CA PHE A 106 -7.37 -3.54 8.80
C PHE A 106 -5.99 -3.22 9.33
N LYS A 107 -5.51 -4.02 10.27
CA LYS A 107 -4.15 -3.88 10.81
C LYS A 107 -3.37 -5.17 10.65
N ILE A 108 -2.06 -5.03 10.57
CA ILE A 108 -1.15 -6.17 10.71
C ILE A 108 -0.91 -6.31 12.21
N PRO A 109 -1.25 -7.46 12.83
CA PRO A 109 -1.09 -7.61 14.28
C PRO A 109 0.36 -7.38 14.71
N GLN A 110 0.53 -6.62 15.78
CA GLN A 110 1.81 -6.39 16.44
C GLN A 110 1.65 -6.77 17.91
N TYR A 111 2.70 -7.37 18.46
CA TYR A 111 2.64 -7.98 19.79
C TYR A 111 3.48 -7.27 20.83
N ASP A 112 4.07 -6.13 20.46
CA ASP A 112 4.87 -5.30 21.34
C ASP A 112 4.68 -3.84 20.97
N ASP A 113 4.16 -3.05 21.91
CA ASP A 113 3.81 -1.65 21.65
C ASP A 113 5.03 -0.71 21.68
N ARG A 114 6.22 -1.21 22.01
CA ARG A 114 7.44 -0.44 21.90
C ARG A 114 7.81 -0.15 20.45
N VAL A 115 7.26 -0.92 19.51
CA VAL A 115 7.38 -0.66 18.07
C VAL A 115 6.08 0.00 17.62
N ARG A 116 6.19 1.23 17.13
CA ARG A 116 5.02 2.02 16.71
C ARG A 116 4.35 1.42 15.49
N SER A 117 5.13 1.07 14.48
CA SER A 117 4.63 0.49 13.23
C SER A 117 5.73 -0.29 12.54
N LEU A 118 5.35 -1.18 11.65
CA LEU A 118 6.30 -1.87 10.80
C LEU A 118 6.79 -0.93 9.70
N ASN A 119 7.99 -1.19 9.20
CA ASN A 119 8.47 -0.53 7.99
C ASN A 119 7.44 -0.70 6.88
N LEU A 120 7.20 0.37 6.12
CA LEU A 120 6.14 0.40 5.11
C LEU A 120 6.31 -0.70 4.05
N ALA A 121 7.53 -0.90 3.56
CA ALA A 121 7.79 -1.93 2.56
C ALA A 121 7.53 -3.34 3.13
N ASN A 122 7.88 -3.56 4.39
CA ASN A 122 7.60 -4.83 5.06
C ASN A 122 6.10 -5.05 5.22
N ALA A 123 5.38 -4.01 5.65
CA ALA A 123 3.92 -4.07 5.78
C ALA A 123 3.27 -4.40 4.44
N ALA A 124 3.68 -3.72 3.38
CA ALA A 124 3.16 -3.96 2.04
C ALA A 124 3.42 -5.42 1.59
N SER A 125 4.62 -5.94 1.87
CA SER A 125 4.96 -7.31 1.51
C SER A 125 4.07 -8.33 2.21
N ILE A 126 3.84 -8.12 3.50
CA ILE A 126 2.96 -9.02 4.28
C ILE A 126 1.56 -9.04 3.69
N VAL A 127 1.00 -7.87 3.41
CA VAL A 127 -0.36 -7.74 2.91
C VAL A 127 -0.50 -8.32 1.51
N VAL A 128 0.41 -7.98 0.60
CA VAL A 128 0.33 -8.45 -0.79
C VAL A 128 0.41 -9.98 -0.84
N TYR A 129 1.33 -10.58 -0.08
CA TYR A 129 1.45 -12.04 -0.09
C TYR A 129 0.31 -12.75 0.64
N GLU A 130 -0.31 -12.12 1.63
CA GLU A 130 -1.53 -12.67 2.21
C GLU A 130 -2.66 -12.66 1.19
N ALA A 131 -2.81 -11.59 0.43
CA ALA A 131 -3.81 -11.52 -0.65
C ALA A 131 -3.56 -12.60 -1.71
N ILE A 132 -2.30 -12.77 -2.12
CA ILE A 132 -1.91 -13.79 -3.09
C ILE A 132 -2.22 -15.19 -2.55
N ARG A 133 -1.92 -15.45 -1.29
CA ARG A 133 -2.21 -16.74 -0.67
C ARG A 133 -3.70 -17.07 -0.75
N GLN A 134 -4.56 -16.10 -0.44
CA GLN A 134 -6.01 -16.28 -0.50
C GLN A 134 -6.52 -16.50 -1.91
N LEU A 135 -5.94 -15.81 -2.88
CA LEU A 135 -6.40 -15.85 -4.26
C LEU A 135 -5.85 -17.04 -5.06
N GLY A 136 -4.92 -17.80 -4.51
CA GLY A 136 -4.44 -19.03 -5.09
C GLY A 136 -3.45 -18.87 -6.25
N HIS A 137 -2.63 -17.85 -6.22
CA HIS A 137 -1.62 -17.64 -7.26
C HIS A 137 -0.47 -18.62 -7.19
#